data_9e3a41c77053e35c23f3f5a5866abf7e
#
_entry.id   9e3a41c77053e35c23f3f5a5866abf7e
#
_cell.length_a   1.000
_cell.length_b   1.000
_cell.length_c   1.000
_cell.angle_alpha   90.00
_cell.angle_beta   90.00
_cell.angle_gamma   90.00
#
_symmetry.space_group_name_H-M   'P 1'
#
loop_
_entity.id
_entity.type
_entity.pdbx_description
1 polymer ?
#
loop_
_entity_poly.entity_id
_entity_poly.type
_entity_poly.pdbx_seq_one_letter_code
_entity_poly.pdbx_strand_id
1 'polypeptide(L)'
;MNYGAYLYRYNFRGRNETVYLKAQFGYTQQFALRYKVPNLDRHQRWGLSVGGSHLQQAEVTAGTLNNERILLNNPEGPNRTEWKADVEVSLRRGHDVRHYGRLGFVKASVTDTVVATALDYFDGNVTHTRFLTLGYGIVWDRRDVRIYPRRGHFAELRVDRYGLGFLEESAPGITTIYASLKKLWMPAERLTLALSARGKYTDGTPPYYVQQGLGYGDMVRGYEYYVIDGEHYVLGKANMVVQLVRPTTKRLEAVPMEAFRTLYFALYLNLFADAGRVQDSRYAGQNFLADQWMSGYGIGLDLVSSYDQVLRTELTLNALGERGFFLHFTQPF
;
A
#
# COMPACT_ATOMS: atom_id res chain seq x y z
N MET A 1 -20.95 -8.44 -2.66
CA MET A 1 -20.36 -8.63 -1.30
C MET A 1 -19.18 -9.58 -1.41
N ASN A 2 -18.06 -9.28 -0.72
CA ASN A 2 -16.92 -10.19 -0.63
C ASN A 2 -16.90 -10.82 0.75
N TYR A 3 -16.59 -12.13 0.83
CA TYR A 3 -16.44 -12.87 2.08
C TYR A 3 -15.32 -13.90 1.93
N GLY A 4 -14.70 -14.29 3.03
CA GLY A 4 -13.61 -15.25 2.96
C GLY A 4 -12.89 -15.41 4.28
N ALA A 5 -11.80 -16.16 4.23
CA ALA A 5 -10.93 -16.38 5.37
C ALA A 5 -9.46 -16.30 4.95
N TYR A 6 -8.64 -15.95 5.92
CA TYR A 6 -7.20 -16.07 5.79
C TYR A 6 -6.61 -16.74 7.03
N LEU A 7 -5.55 -17.47 6.82
CA LEU A 7 -4.83 -18.19 7.87
C LEU A 7 -3.36 -17.76 7.86
N TYR A 8 -2.88 -17.33 9.01
CA TYR A 8 -1.47 -17.16 9.27
C TYR A 8 -0.99 -18.24 10.25
N ARG A 9 -0.05 -19.06 9.82
CA ARG A 9 0.65 -20.00 10.70
C ARG A 9 2.07 -19.49 10.92
N TYR A 10 2.28 -18.86 12.06
CA TYR A 10 3.61 -18.39 12.48
C TYR A 10 4.42 -19.53 13.06
N ASN A 11 5.74 -19.43 12.93
CA ASN A 11 6.71 -20.39 13.46
C ASN A 11 6.41 -21.84 13.04
N PHE A 12 6.08 -22.03 11.74
CA PHE A 12 5.52 -23.28 11.19
C PHE A 12 6.38 -24.53 11.53
N ARG A 13 7.70 -24.44 11.46
CA ARG A 13 8.64 -25.52 11.80
C ARG A 13 9.62 -25.15 12.91
N GLY A 14 9.26 -24.21 13.79
CA GLY A 14 10.13 -23.74 14.87
C GLY A 14 11.26 -22.81 14.44
N ARG A 15 11.25 -22.31 13.17
CA ARG A 15 12.29 -21.45 12.59
C ARG A 15 11.80 -20.03 12.27
N ASN A 16 10.75 -19.59 12.94
CA ASN A 16 10.06 -18.32 12.65
C ASN A 16 9.52 -18.23 11.21
N GLU A 17 9.26 -19.37 10.58
CA GLU A 17 8.66 -19.44 9.25
C GLU A 17 7.18 -19.10 9.30
N THR A 18 6.67 -18.49 8.24
CA THR A 18 5.26 -18.14 8.14
C THR A 18 4.64 -18.75 6.90
N VAL A 19 3.53 -19.45 7.09
CA VAL A 19 2.62 -19.86 6.01
C VAL A 19 1.41 -18.94 6.05
N TYR A 20 1.09 -18.36 4.90
CA TYR A 20 -0.09 -17.55 4.68
C TYR A 20 -0.97 -18.20 3.62
N LEU A 21 -2.25 -18.37 3.93
CA LEU A 21 -3.29 -18.82 3.03
C LEU A 21 -4.42 -17.80 3.02
N LYS A 22 -4.97 -17.52 1.85
CA LYS A 22 -6.17 -16.71 1.67
C LYS A 22 -7.13 -17.40 0.75
N ALA A 23 -8.41 -17.45 1.12
CA ALA A 23 -9.54 -17.84 0.26
C ALA A 23 -10.63 -16.78 0.42
N GLN A 24 -10.96 -16.09 -0.66
CA GLN A 24 -11.99 -15.06 -0.74
C GLN A 24 -12.93 -15.36 -1.90
N PHE A 25 -14.21 -15.10 -1.70
CA PHE A 25 -15.30 -15.34 -2.63
C PHE A 25 -16.18 -14.10 -2.74
N GLY A 26 -17.06 -14.07 -3.73
CA GLY A 26 -17.97 -12.96 -4.03
C GLY A 26 -17.57 -12.26 -5.32
N TYR A 27 -17.76 -10.93 -5.40
CA TYR A 27 -17.37 -10.15 -6.57
C TYR A 27 -15.88 -10.23 -6.91
N THR A 28 -15.06 -10.44 -5.89
CA THR A 28 -13.64 -10.74 -6.03
C THR A 28 -13.37 -12.09 -5.42
N GLN A 29 -13.02 -13.06 -6.26
CA GLN A 29 -12.54 -14.36 -5.81
C GLN A 29 -11.02 -14.33 -5.82
N GLN A 30 -10.40 -14.67 -4.68
CA GLN A 30 -8.94 -14.66 -4.57
C GLN A 30 -8.46 -15.83 -3.74
N PHE A 31 -7.54 -16.59 -4.32
CA PHE A 31 -6.79 -17.64 -3.63
C PHE A 31 -5.31 -17.23 -3.61
N ALA A 32 -4.69 -17.27 -2.45
CA ALA A 32 -3.28 -16.96 -2.32
C ALA A 32 -2.60 -17.88 -1.32
N LEU A 33 -1.36 -18.25 -1.65
CA LEU A 33 -0.45 -19.00 -0.80
C LEU A 33 0.88 -18.27 -0.75
N ARG A 34 1.45 -18.08 0.45
CA ARG A 34 2.81 -17.58 0.62
C ARG A 34 3.53 -18.33 1.72
N TYR A 35 4.74 -18.73 1.44
CA TYR A 35 5.66 -19.30 2.42
C TYR A 35 6.87 -18.38 2.58
N LYS A 36 7.14 -17.99 3.81
CA LYS A 36 8.24 -17.08 4.15
C LYS A 36 9.17 -17.71 5.18
N VAL A 37 10.44 -17.72 4.86
CA VAL A 37 11.55 -18.16 5.73
C VAL A 37 12.44 -16.95 6.00
N PRO A 38 12.31 -16.28 7.15
CA PRO A 38 13.08 -15.07 7.44
C PRO A 38 14.56 -15.34 7.74
N ASN A 39 14.90 -16.58 8.13
CA ASN A 39 16.23 -16.98 8.61
C ASN A 39 16.67 -18.27 7.88
N LEU A 40 17.25 -18.14 6.69
CA LEU A 40 17.78 -19.26 5.93
C LEU A 40 19.14 -19.73 6.48
N ASP A 41 19.97 -18.78 6.90
CA ASP A 41 21.33 -19.03 7.39
C ASP A 41 21.42 -18.96 8.92
N ARG A 42 22.47 -19.54 9.47
CA ARG A 42 22.74 -19.52 10.93
C ARG A 42 22.94 -18.11 11.49
N HIS A 43 23.38 -17.17 10.66
CA HIS A 43 23.56 -15.78 11.04
C HIS A 43 22.29 -14.94 10.92
N GLN A 44 21.17 -15.56 10.53
CA GLN A 44 19.84 -14.93 10.41
C GLN A 44 19.82 -13.69 9.48
N ARG A 45 20.69 -13.70 8.47
CA ARG A 45 20.81 -12.59 7.52
C ARG A 45 19.99 -12.77 6.27
N TRP A 46 19.91 -14.01 5.78
CA TRP A 46 19.19 -14.31 4.54
C TRP A 46 17.77 -14.75 4.82
N GLY A 47 16.85 -14.26 4.01
CA GLY A 47 15.46 -14.68 4.02
C GLY A 47 14.99 -15.04 2.62
N LEU A 48 13.99 -15.92 2.53
CA LEU A 48 13.32 -16.33 1.31
C LEU A 48 11.82 -16.23 1.50
N SER A 49 11.12 -15.74 0.48
CA SER A 49 9.67 -15.80 0.40
C SER A 49 9.27 -16.28 -0.99
N VAL A 50 8.37 -17.25 -1.04
CA VAL A 50 7.77 -17.76 -2.28
C VAL A 50 6.27 -17.63 -2.16
N GLY A 51 5.62 -17.10 -3.18
CA GLY A 51 4.18 -16.93 -3.16
C GLY A 51 3.54 -17.06 -4.52
N GLY A 52 2.23 -17.32 -4.51
CA GLY A 52 1.40 -17.32 -5.70
C GLY A 52 -0.03 -16.94 -5.36
N SER A 53 -0.74 -16.39 -6.33
CA SER A 53 -2.15 -16.04 -6.18
C SER A 53 -2.90 -16.17 -7.50
N HIS A 54 -4.17 -16.50 -7.38
CA HIS A 54 -5.16 -16.45 -8.44
C HIS A 54 -6.28 -15.50 -8.04
N LEU A 55 -6.65 -14.59 -8.96
CA LEU A 55 -7.65 -13.58 -8.74
C LEU A 55 -8.66 -13.61 -9.89
N GLN A 56 -9.95 -13.54 -9.57
CA GLN A 56 -11.04 -13.27 -10.50
C GLN A 56 -11.89 -12.12 -9.94
N GLN A 57 -12.15 -11.12 -10.76
CA GLN A 57 -12.94 -9.96 -10.38
C GLN A 57 -14.09 -9.74 -11.37
N ALA A 58 -15.32 -9.78 -10.88
CA ALA A 58 -16.51 -9.41 -11.65
C ALA A 58 -16.59 -7.89 -11.87
N GLU A 59 -16.20 -7.12 -10.85
CA GLU A 59 -16.12 -5.66 -10.92
C GLU A 59 -14.67 -5.20 -11.03
N VAL A 60 -14.36 -4.43 -12.07
CA VAL A 60 -13.01 -3.94 -12.36
C VAL A 60 -13.04 -2.45 -12.63
N THR A 61 -12.01 -1.73 -12.18
CA THR A 61 -11.79 -0.34 -12.58
C THR A 61 -11.20 -0.34 -13.98
N ALA A 62 -11.94 0.24 -14.93
CA ALA A 62 -11.51 0.35 -16.32
C ALA A 62 -10.82 1.68 -16.64
N GLY A 63 -10.94 2.67 -15.77
CA GLY A 63 -10.34 3.99 -15.95
C GLY A 63 -10.76 4.95 -14.85
N THR A 64 -10.39 6.21 -15.00
CA THR A 64 -10.84 7.32 -14.15
C THR A 64 -11.41 8.44 -15.01
N LEU A 65 -12.50 9.03 -14.54
CA LEU A 65 -13.13 10.21 -15.10
C LEU A 65 -13.46 11.19 -13.97
N ASN A 66 -13.08 12.45 -14.10
CA ASN A 66 -13.23 13.44 -13.02
C ASN A 66 -12.57 13.00 -11.69
N ASN A 67 -11.48 12.22 -11.77
CA ASN A 67 -10.79 11.62 -10.63
C ASN A 67 -11.64 10.62 -9.82
N GLU A 68 -12.70 10.08 -10.41
CA GLU A 68 -13.48 8.97 -9.87
C GLU A 68 -13.30 7.72 -10.73
N ARG A 69 -13.42 6.55 -10.11
CA ARG A 69 -13.21 5.27 -10.80
C ARG A 69 -14.39 4.93 -11.71
N ILE A 70 -14.13 4.60 -12.95
CA ILE A 70 -15.09 3.97 -13.85
C ILE A 70 -15.11 2.47 -13.52
N LEU A 71 -16.17 2.02 -12.87
CA LEU A 71 -16.34 0.62 -12.48
C LEU A 71 -17.20 -0.11 -13.54
N LEU A 72 -16.65 -1.18 -14.07
CA LEU A 72 -17.37 -2.12 -14.94
C LEU A 72 -17.71 -3.37 -14.15
N ASN A 73 -18.99 -3.70 -14.08
CA ASN A 73 -19.48 -4.90 -13.42
C ASN A 73 -20.02 -5.88 -14.47
N ASN A 74 -19.61 -7.14 -14.38
CA ASN A 74 -20.13 -8.22 -15.20
C ASN A 74 -20.80 -9.27 -14.29
N PRO A 75 -22.13 -9.38 -14.31
CA PRO A 75 -22.85 -10.36 -13.49
C PRO A 75 -22.69 -11.80 -14.01
N GLU A 76 -22.30 -11.98 -15.26
CA GLU A 76 -22.21 -13.30 -15.90
C GLU A 76 -20.85 -13.98 -15.71
N GLY A 77 -19.80 -13.22 -15.31
CA GLY A 77 -18.48 -13.78 -15.12
C GLY A 77 -17.43 -12.77 -14.70
N PRO A 78 -16.17 -13.16 -14.60
CA PRO A 78 -15.10 -12.24 -14.24
C PRO A 78 -14.77 -11.31 -15.42
N ASN A 79 -14.74 -9.99 -15.15
CA ASN A 79 -14.14 -9.01 -16.05
C ASN A 79 -12.62 -9.07 -16.09
N ARG A 80 -11.99 -9.55 -15.00
CA ARG A 80 -10.54 -9.72 -14.92
C ARG A 80 -10.19 -11.04 -14.25
N THR A 81 -9.24 -11.75 -14.86
CA THR A 81 -8.58 -12.92 -14.28
C THR A 81 -7.08 -12.68 -14.21
N GLU A 82 -6.45 -13.04 -13.10
CA GLU A 82 -5.03 -12.77 -12.87
C GLU A 82 -4.36 -13.92 -12.14
N TRP A 83 -3.18 -14.32 -12.61
CA TRP A 83 -2.26 -15.22 -11.93
C TRP A 83 -0.97 -14.48 -11.62
N LYS A 84 -0.52 -14.56 -10.39
CA LYS A 84 0.77 -14.04 -9.94
C LYS A 84 1.55 -15.12 -9.22
N ALA A 85 2.86 -15.15 -9.46
CA ALA A 85 3.80 -15.93 -8.68
C ALA A 85 5.06 -15.09 -8.45
N ASP A 86 5.69 -15.20 -7.29
CA ASP A 86 6.91 -14.47 -7.00
C ASP A 86 7.85 -15.23 -6.06
N VAL A 87 9.13 -14.97 -6.24
CA VAL A 87 10.20 -15.35 -5.31
C VAL A 87 10.93 -14.09 -4.87
N GLU A 88 11.06 -13.89 -3.58
CA GLU A 88 11.82 -12.80 -2.97
C GLU A 88 12.96 -13.37 -2.12
N VAL A 89 14.17 -12.88 -2.36
CA VAL A 89 15.34 -13.14 -1.52
C VAL A 89 15.67 -11.84 -0.78
N SER A 90 15.89 -11.92 0.51
CA SER A 90 16.26 -10.76 1.31
C SER A 90 17.56 -10.98 2.06
N LEU A 91 18.33 -9.89 2.22
CA LEU A 91 19.56 -9.84 2.99
C LEU A 91 19.45 -8.74 4.05
N ARG A 92 19.57 -9.11 5.31
CA ARG A 92 19.63 -8.17 6.42
C ARG A 92 21.07 -7.83 6.73
N ARG A 93 21.38 -6.53 6.77
CA ARG A 93 22.67 -6.01 7.23
C ARG A 93 22.47 -5.26 8.55
N GLY A 94 22.88 -5.89 9.65
CA GLY A 94 22.60 -5.40 10.99
C GLY A 94 21.10 -5.46 11.32
N HIS A 95 20.64 -4.58 12.19
CA HIS A 95 19.25 -4.53 12.64
C HIS A 95 18.37 -3.61 11.78
N ASP A 96 18.99 -2.65 11.12
CA ASP A 96 18.30 -1.50 10.53
C ASP A 96 18.14 -1.60 9.01
N VAL A 97 19.05 -2.31 8.32
CA VAL A 97 19.09 -2.32 6.84
C VAL A 97 18.69 -3.69 6.32
N ARG A 98 17.74 -3.68 5.40
CA ARG A 98 17.32 -4.86 4.63
C ARG A 98 17.34 -4.57 3.14
N HIS A 99 18.07 -5.39 2.40
CA HIS A 99 18.00 -5.48 0.93
C HIS A 99 17.03 -6.59 0.55
N TYR A 100 16.36 -6.46 -0.57
CA TYR A 100 15.58 -7.56 -1.14
C TYR A 100 15.58 -7.50 -2.66
N GLY A 101 15.63 -8.67 -3.28
CA GLY A 101 15.42 -8.86 -4.72
C GLY A 101 14.21 -9.73 -4.94
N ARG A 102 13.38 -9.39 -5.91
CA ARG A 102 12.15 -10.12 -6.24
C ARG A 102 12.11 -10.43 -7.74
N LEU A 103 11.83 -11.68 -8.07
CA LEU A 103 11.45 -12.12 -9.41
C LEU A 103 9.99 -12.52 -9.37
N GLY A 104 9.17 -11.94 -10.22
CA GLY A 104 7.75 -12.20 -10.30
C GLY A 104 7.32 -12.62 -11.70
N PHE A 105 6.20 -13.31 -11.76
CA PHE A 105 5.48 -13.66 -12.99
C PHE A 105 4.05 -13.16 -12.86
N VAL A 106 3.55 -12.54 -13.92
CA VAL A 106 2.18 -12.02 -14.03
C VAL A 106 1.59 -12.55 -15.33
N LYS A 107 0.37 -13.10 -15.24
CA LYS A 107 -0.51 -13.40 -16.37
C LYS A 107 -1.88 -12.85 -16.04
N ALA A 108 -2.39 -11.94 -16.85
CA ALA A 108 -3.68 -11.33 -16.64
C ALA A 108 -4.49 -11.30 -17.93
N SER A 109 -5.80 -11.38 -17.81
CA SER A 109 -6.75 -11.20 -18.92
C SER A 109 -7.96 -10.39 -18.46
N VAL A 110 -8.55 -9.66 -19.38
CA VAL A 110 -9.78 -8.89 -19.20
C VAL A 110 -10.75 -9.17 -20.34
N THR A 111 -12.03 -8.82 -20.16
CA THR A 111 -13.04 -8.91 -21.20
C THR A 111 -12.87 -7.79 -22.25
N ASP A 112 -13.41 -8.01 -23.44
CA ASP A 112 -13.42 -7.01 -24.53
C ASP A 112 -14.09 -5.70 -24.09
N THR A 113 -15.11 -5.78 -23.23
CA THR A 113 -15.80 -4.60 -22.67
C THR A 113 -14.83 -3.71 -21.87
N VAL A 114 -13.90 -4.29 -21.11
CA VAL A 114 -12.90 -3.52 -20.38
C VAL A 114 -11.95 -2.81 -21.33
N VAL A 115 -11.47 -3.50 -22.37
CA VAL A 115 -10.57 -2.92 -23.38
C VAL A 115 -11.27 -1.82 -24.18
N ALA A 116 -12.55 -2.00 -24.53
CA ALA A 116 -13.34 -1.00 -25.25
C ALA A 116 -13.58 0.29 -24.41
N THR A 117 -13.64 0.16 -23.09
CA THR A 117 -13.83 1.31 -22.17
C THR A 117 -12.52 1.97 -21.79
N ALA A 118 -11.50 1.18 -21.53
CA ALA A 118 -10.17 1.62 -21.13
C ALA A 118 -9.18 1.37 -22.28
N LEU A 119 -9.04 2.35 -23.15
CA LEU A 119 -7.96 2.33 -24.15
C LEU A 119 -6.62 2.11 -23.43
N ASP A 120 -5.84 1.16 -23.92
CA ASP A 120 -4.54 0.76 -23.33
C ASP A 120 -4.64 0.22 -21.88
N TYR A 121 -5.69 -0.53 -21.57
CA TYR A 121 -5.74 -1.25 -20.28
C TYR A 121 -4.51 -2.14 -20.08
N PHE A 122 -4.13 -2.92 -21.11
CA PHE A 122 -2.82 -3.52 -21.31
C PHE A 122 -2.10 -2.82 -22.45
N ASP A 123 -0.81 -3.01 -22.57
CA ASP A 123 -0.05 -2.45 -23.66
C ASP A 123 -0.53 -3.03 -25.02
N GLY A 124 -0.89 -2.15 -25.97
CA GLY A 124 -1.34 -2.52 -27.33
C GLY A 124 -2.83 -2.87 -27.48
N ASN A 125 -3.73 -2.43 -26.61
CA ASN A 125 -5.18 -2.64 -26.74
C ASN A 125 -5.62 -4.11 -26.82
N VAL A 126 -4.98 -4.97 -26.05
CA VAL A 126 -5.22 -6.41 -26.03
C VAL A 126 -5.97 -6.83 -24.78
N THR A 127 -6.60 -8.00 -24.83
CA THR A 127 -7.38 -8.56 -23.70
C THR A 127 -6.54 -9.37 -22.73
N HIS A 128 -5.25 -9.56 -22.99
CA HIS A 128 -4.38 -10.36 -22.14
C HIS A 128 -2.96 -9.83 -22.13
N THR A 129 -2.28 -10.10 -21.04
CA THR A 129 -0.86 -9.78 -20.86
C THR A 129 -0.16 -10.89 -20.08
N ARG A 130 1.12 -11.09 -20.37
CA ARG A 130 1.98 -12.00 -19.63
C ARG A 130 3.39 -11.44 -19.60
N PHE A 131 3.97 -11.31 -18.43
CA PHE A 131 5.32 -10.77 -18.29
C PHE A 131 5.98 -11.19 -16.98
N LEU A 132 7.29 -11.06 -16.97
CA LEU A 132 8.13 -11.19 -15.79
C LEU A 132 8.36 -9.81 -15.16
N THR A 133 8.54 -9.79 -13.86
CA THR A 133 8.94 -8.59 -13.11
C THR A 133 10.23 -8.85 -12.36
N LEU A 134 11.13 -7.86 -12.34
CA LEU A 134 12.34 -7.89 -11.54
C LEU A 134 12.36 -6.65 -10.65
N GLY A 135 12.39 -6.87 -9.34
CA GLY A 135 12.43 -5.79 -8.35
C GLY A 135 13.67 -5.88 -7.48
N TYR A 136 14.19 -4.73 -7.09
CA TYR A 136 15.19 -4.59 -6.05
C TYR A 136 14.81 -3.46 -5.11
N GLY A 137 14.98 -3.68 -3.81
CA GLY A 137 14.73 -2.64 -2.83
C GLY A 137 15.69 -2.68 -1.67
N ILE A 138 15.87 -1.51 -1.07
CA ILE A 138 16.60 -1.29 0.17
C ILE A 138 15.71 -0.55 1.15
N VAL A 139 15.64 -1.04 2.37
CA VAL A 139 14.90 -0.44 3.49
C VAL A 139 15.87 -0.16 4.63
N TRP A 140 15.87 1.07 5.13
CA TRP A 140 16.59 1.49 6.31
C TRP A 140 15.58 1.99 7.35
N ASP A 141 15.39 1.24 8.44
CA ASP A 141 14.37 1.51 9.45
C ASP A 141 15.01 1.60 10.86
N ARG A 142 15.11 2.81 11.36
CA ARG A 142 15.59 3.17 12.71
C ARG A 142 14.52 3.87 13.54
N ARG A 143 13.29 3.52 13.31
CA ARG A 143 12.20 4.01 14.16
C ARG A 143 12.19 3.26 15.49
N ASP A 144 11.80 3.96 16.55
CA ASP A 144 11.68 3.39 17.91
C ASP A 144 10.68 2.24 17.98
N VAL A 145 9.50 2.42 17.35
CA VAL A 145 8.49 1.38 17.16
C VAL A 145 7.92 1.47 15.74
N ARG A 146 7.42 0.35 15.22
CA ARG A 146 6.91 0.32 13.84
C ARG A 146 5.49 0.84 13.73
N ILE A 147 4.68 0.63 14.74
CA ILE A 147 3.23 0.86 14.68
C ILE A 147 2.88 2.30 14.92
N TYR A 148 3.36 2.91 16.00
CA TYR A 148 3.17 4.32 16.30
C TYR A 148 4.51 4.95 16.67
N PRO A 149 5.40 5.19 15.69
CA PRO A 149 6.73 5.72 15.94
C PRO A 149 6.67 7.17 16.40
N ARG A 150 7.52 7.50 17.36
CA ARG A 150 7.69 8.87 17.87
C ARG A 150 9.07 9.44 17.59
N ARG A 151 10.06 8.58 17.32
CA ARG A 151 11.45 8.97 17.05
C ARG A 151 12.03 8.09 15.95
N GLY A 152 13.06 8.63 15.30
CA GLY A 152 13.86 7.88 14.35
C GLY A 152 13.61 8.29 12.90
N HIS A 153 13.99 7.40 12.00
CA HIS A 153 13.84 7.62 10.57
C HIS A 153 13.59 6.30 9.85
N PHE A 154 13.00 6.44 8.69
CA PHE A 154 12.75 5.36 7.74
C PHE A 154 13.09 5.86 6.35
N ALA A 155 13.78 5.03 5.58
CA ALA A 155 14.03 5.26 4.16
C ALA A 155 13.82 3.97 3.40
N GLU A 156 13.16 4.06 2.25
CA GLU A 156 12.99 2.97 1.29
C GLU A 156 13.27 3.48 -0.10
N LEU A 157 14.03 2.72 -0.86
CA LEU A 157 14.18 2.89 -2.31
C LEU A 157 13.88 1.56 -2.96
N ARG A 158 13.01 1.57 -3.98
CA ARG A 158 12.64 0.40 -4.76
C ARG A 158 12.68 0.71 -6.25
N VAL A 159 13.22 -0.22 -7.00
CA VAL A 159 13.23 -0.20 -8.47
C VAL A 159 12.58 -1.49 -8.94
N ASP A 160 11.55 -1.37 -9.75
CA ASP A 160 10.83 -2.49 -10.34
C ASP A 160 10.81 -2.36 -11.87
N ARG A 161 11.24 -3.41 -12.56
CA ARG A 161 11.12 -3.57 -14.02
C ARG A 161 9.95 -4.49 -14.32
N TYR A 162 9.06 -4.05 -15.18
CA TYR A 162 7.91 -4.80 -15.70
C TYR A 162 8.18 -5.12 -17.17
N GLY A 163 8.35 -6.40 -17.49
CA GLY A 163 8.81 -6.84 -18.79
C GLY A 163 10.33 -6.97 -18.85
N LEU A 164 10.82 -8.19 -19.07
CA LEU A 164 12.25 -8.51 -19.16
C LEU A 164 12.68 -8.90 -20.59
N GLY A 165 11.75 -8.90 -21.55
CA GLY A 165 11.99 -9.21 -22.95
C GLY A 165 11.96 -10.70 -23.31
N PHE A 166 11.51 -11.58 -22.39
CA PHE A 166 11.37 -13.02 -22.66
C PHE A 166 10.18 -13.62 -21.88
N LEU A 167 9.56 -14.66 -22.44
CA LEU A 167 8.32 -15.27 -21.93
C LEU A 167 7.16 -14.27 -21.80
N GLU A 168 7.10 -13.29 -22.71
CA GLU A 168 6.23 -12.14 -22.60
C GLU A 168 5.20 -12.06 -23.72
N GLU A 169 4.10 -11.40 -23.41
CA GLU A 169 3.02 -11.11 -24.34
C GLU A 169 2.37 -9.80 -23.88
N SER A 170 2.42 -8.75 -24.72
CA SER A 170 1.94 -7.40 -24.39
C SER A 170 2.44 -6.90 -23.04
N ALA A 171 3.74 -7.00 -22.82
CA ALA A 171 4.39 -6.60 -21.58
C ALA A 171 4.55 -5.08 -21.52
N PRO A 172 4.39 -4.47 -20.33
CA PRO A 172 4.47 -3.00 -20.19
C PRO A 172 5.81 -2.39 -20.60
N GLY A 173 6.92 -3.13 -20.51
CA GLY A 173 8.24 -2.65 -20.89
C GLY A 173 8.78 -1.45 -20.10
N ILE A 174 8.32 -1.22 -18.86
CA ILE A 174 8.57 -0.02 -18.05
C ILE A 174 9.41 -0.31 -16.82
N THR A 175 10.12 0.71 -16.34
CA THR A 175 10.82 0.71 -15.04
C THR A 175 10.19 1.74 -14.12
N THR A 176 9.90 1.33 -12.89
CA THR A 176 9.35 2.21 -11.85
C THR A 176 10.36 2.36 -10.72
N ILE A 177 10.60 3.59 -10.28
CA ILE A 177 11.41 3.92 -9.12
C ILE A 177 10.48 4.50 -8.07
N TYR A 178 10.50 3.93 -6.87
CA TYR A 178 9.74 4.42 -5.72
C TYR A 178 10.70 4.75 -4.58
N ALA A 179 10.51 5.92 -3.98
CA ALA A 179 11.26 6.35 -2.81
C ALA A 179 10.30 6.80 -1.69
N SER A 180 10.62 6.45 -0.46
CA SER A 180 9.89 6.90 0.73
C SER A 180 10.88 7.26 1.83
N LEU A 181 10.74 8.47 2.37
CA LEU A 181 11.55 8.99 3.46
C LEU A 181 10.62 9.42 4.59
N LYS A 182 10.97 9.11 5.84
CA LYS A 182 10.27 9.59 7.02
C LYS A 182 11.28 9.98 8.09
N LYS A 183 11.03 11.07 8.76
CA LYS A 183 11.81 11.52 9.90
C LYS A 183 10.87 11.92 11.03
N LEU A 184 11.17 11.45 12.25
CA LEU A 184 10.39 11.74 13.45
C LEU A 184 11.33 12.30 14.53
N TRP A 185 10.90 13.38 15.16
CA TRP A 185 11.58 14.01 16.28
C TRP A 185 10.63 14.13 17.45
N MET A 186 11.16 14.06 18.63
CA MET A 186 10.43 14.28 19.87
C MET A 186 11.10 15.44 20.63
N PRO A 187 10.81 16.69 20.24
CA PRO A 187 11.42 17.86 20.88
C PRO A 187 11.01 18.04 22.34
N ALA A 188 9.85 17.50 22.73
CA ALA A 188 9.41 17.44 24.11
C ALA A 188 8.77 16.07 24.40
N GLU A 189 8.67 15.68 25.66
CA GLU A 189 8.17 14.35 26.08
C GLU A 189 6.80 13.99 25.48
N ARG A 190 5.93 14.98 25.32
CA ARG A 190 4.57 14.80 24.80
C ARG A 190 4.39 15.26 23.34
N LEU A 191 5.42 15.82 22.73
CA LEU A 191 5.34 16.37 21.37
C LEU A 191 6.19 15.55 20.42
N THR A 192 5.61 15.12 19.32
CA THR A 192 6.29 14.49 18.19
C THR A 192 6.06 15.30 16.94
N LEU A 193 7.11 15.59 16.19
CA LEU A 193 7.05 16.14 14.86
C LEU A 193 7.44 15.03 13.87
N ALA A 194 6.66 14.87 12.81
CA ALA A 194 6.94 13.90 11.78
C ALA A 194 6.84 14.54 10.40
N LEU A 195 7.87 14.32 9.59
CA LEU A 195 7.88 14.67 8.18
C LEU A 195 8.05 13.41 7.35
N SER A 196 7.32 13.31 6.26
CA SER A 196 7.54 12.27 5.26
C SER A 196 7.46 12.83 3.84
N ALA A 197 8.26 12.23 2.97
CA ALA A 197 8.22 12.48 1.53
C ALA A 197 8.17 11.13 0.83
N ARG A 198 7.34 11.03 -0.21
CA ARG A 198 7.23 9.86 -1.07
C ARG A 198 7.21 10.30 -2.52
N GLY A 199 7.73 9.47 -3.39
CA GLY A 199 7.68 9.73 -4.82
C GLY A 199 7.75 8.45 -5.62
N LYS A 200 7.13 8.49 -6.77
CA LYS A 200 7.20 7.46 -7.80
C LYS A 200 7.57 8.12 -9.13
N TYR A 201 8.50 7.51 -9.80
CA TYR A 201 8.87 7.82 -11.19
C TYR A 201 8.73 6.55 -12.02
N THR A 202 8.09 6.64 -13.19
CA THR A 202 7.97 5.53 -14.14
C THR A 202 8.60 5.95 -15.47
N ASP A 203 9.52 5.15 -15.98
CA ASP A 203 10.10 5.36 -17.29
C ASP A 203 9.08 4.94 -18.37
N GLY A 204 8.74 5.87 -19.26
CA GLY A 204 7.70 5.69 -20.28
C GLY A 204 6.27 5.89 -19.76
N THR A 205 5.31 5.55 -20.60
CA THR A 205 3.87 5.67 -20.32
C THR A 205 3.29 4.31 -19.95
N PRO A 206 3.00 4.06 -18.68
CA PRO A 206 2.50 2.75 -18.24
C PRO A 206 1.09 2.49 -18.77
N PRO A 207 0.74 1.24 -19.14
CA PRO A 207 -0.65 0.87 -19.38
C PRO A 207 -1.47 0.98 -18.07
N TYR A 208 -2.79 1.17 -18.20
CA TYR A 208 -3.67 1.41 -17.05
C TYR A 208 -3.54 0.34 -15.95
N TYR A 209 -3.37 -0.91 -16.34
CA TYR A 209 -3.21 -2.04 -15.42
C TYR A 209 -2.10 -1.90 -14.37
N VAL A 210 -1.01 -1.21 -14.71
CA VAL A 210 0.15 -0.98 -13.81
C VAL A 210 0.29 0.48 -13.38
N GLN A 211 -0.51 1.38 -13.97
CA GLN A 211 -0.50 2.80 -13.61
C GLN A 211 -1.22 3.02 -12.28
N GLN A 212 -0.54 3.61 -11.32
CA GLN A 212 -1.11 4.01 -10.03
C GLN A 212 -0.44 5.28 -9.55
N GLY A 213 -1.21 6.34 -9.37
CA GLY A 213 -0.77 7.58 -8.76
C GLY A 213 -1.16 7.68 -7.28
N LEU A 214 -1.85 8.75 -6.90
CA LEU A 214 -2.37 8.98 -5.55
C LEU A 214 -3.85 8.55 -5.45
N GLY A 215 -4.30 8.22 -4.22
CA GLY A 215 -5.66 7.73 -3.97
C GLY A 215 -5.79 6.19 -3.95
N TYR A 216 -4.69 5.46 -4.14
CA TYR A 216 -4.61 3.99 -3.99
C TYR A 216 -4.03 3.61 -2.62
N GLY A 217 -2.71 3.55 -2.49
CA GLY A 217 -2.01 3.31 -1.24
C GLY A 217 -1.46 4.58 -0.59
N ASP A 218 -1.04 5.52 -1.42
CA ASP A 218 -0.59 6.84 -1.03
C ASP A 218 -1.66 7.88 -1.40
N MET A 219 -1.94 8.84 -0.51
CA MET A 219 -2.95 9.88 -0.72
C MET A 219 -2.60 11.18 0.00
N VAL A 220 -3.07 12.30 -0.50
CA VAL A 220 -3.17 13.57 0.22
C VAL A 220 -4.44 13.53 1.05
N ARG A 221 -4.37 13.75 2.36
CA ARG A 221 -5.57 13.76 3.23
C ARG A 221 -6.51 14.91 2.85
N GLY A 222 -7.81 14.62 2.87
CA GLY A 222 -8.86 15.47 2.32
C GLY A 222 -9.24 15.14 0.87
N TYR A 223 -8.52 14.20 0.24
CA TYR A 223 -8.82 13.71 -1.12
C TYR A 223 -9.13 12.20 -1.16
N GLU A 224 -9.68 11.65 -0.08
CA GLU A 224 -9.95 10.22 0.07
C GLU A 224 -10.96 9.67 -0.95
N TYR A 225 -11.81 10.53 -1.50
CA TYR A 225 -12.79 10.15 -2.52
C TYR A 225 -12.22 10.13 -3.94
N TYR A 226 -11.04 10.72 -4.13
CA TYR A 226 -10.44 10.88 -5.45
C TYR A 226 -9.34 9.86 -5.70
N VAL A 227 -9.25 9.44 -6.96
CA VAL A 227 -8.14 8.65 -7.49
C VAL A 227 -7.47 9.46 -8.59
N ILE A 228 -6.19 9.68 -8.44
CA ILE A 228 -5.39 10.44 -9.38
C ILE A 228 -4.37 9.48 -9.99
N ASP A 229 -4.65 9.03 -11.20
CA ASP A 229 -3.74 8.17 -11.96
C ASP A 229 -2.56 8.99 -12.50
N GLY A 230 -1.44 8.36 -12.81
CA GLY A 230 -0.29 9.00 -13.41
C GLY A 230 1.00 8.21 -13.31
N GLU A 231 1.93 8.59 -14.17
CA GLU A 231 3.26 7.97 -14.23
C GLU A 231 4.13 8.35 -13.05
N HIS A 232 4.07 9.63 -12.64
CA HIS A 232 4.92 10.18 -11.62
C HIS A 232 4.10 10.82 -10.53
N TYR A 233 4.55 10.72 -9.30
CA TYR A 233 3.99 11.53 -8.23
C TYR A 233 5.03 11.91 -7.18
N VAL A 234 4.73 12.98 -6.48
CA VAL A 234 5.39 13.40 -5.26
C VAL A 234 4.34 13.67 -4.19
N LEU A 235 4.63 13.27 -2.95
CA LEU A 235 3.75 13.45 -1.79
C LEU A 235 4.59 13.82 -0.58
N GLY A 236 4.30 14.97 0.02
CA GLY A 236 4.85 15.41 1.29
C GLY A 236 3.79 15.42 2.38
N LYS A 237 4.14 14.96 3.57
CA LYS A 237 3.25 15.00 4.75
C LYS A 237 3.99 15.54 5.95
N ALA A 238 3.36 16.47 6.67
CA ALA A 238 3.83 17.00 7.94
C ALA A 238 2.80 16.71 9.03
N ASN A 239 3.26 16.30 10.20
CA ASN A 239 2.41 16.01 11.35
C ASN A 239 3.03 16.58 12.61
N MET A 240 2.18 17.18 13.45
CA MET A 240 2.50 17.57 14.82
C MET A 240 1.57 16.78 15.74
N VAL A 241 2.14 15.88 16.53
CA VAL A 241 1.40 14.94 17.37
C VAL A 241 1.63 15.25 18.83
N VAL A 242 0.55 15.54 19.55
CA VAL A 242 0.56 15.83 20.97
C VAL A 242 -0.04 14.64 21.73
N GLN A 243 0.68 14.08 22.69
CA GLN A 243 0.22 13.00 23.53
C GLN A 243 -0.74 13.53 24.59
N LEU A 244 -2.03 13.23 24.45
CA LEU A 244 -3.08 13.60 25.40
C LEU A 244 -3.10 12.65 26.59
N VAL A 245 -3.15 11.33 26.30
CA VAL A 245 -3.11 10.28 27.31
C VAL A 245 -1.85 9.46 27.14
N ARG A 246 -1.05 9.34 28.21
CA ARG A 246 0.15 8.50 28.23
C ARG A 246 -0.24 7.02 28.03
N PRO A 247 0.63 6.22 27.43
CA PRO A 247 0.45 4.77 27.37
C PRO A 247 0.07 4.23 28.76
N THR A 248 -1.12 3.72 28.83
CA THR A 248 -1.71 3.23 30.09
C THR A 248 -2.24 1.84 29.86
N THR A 249 -2.01 0.98 30.84
CA THR A 249 -2.53 -0.39 30.84
C THR A 249 -3.62 -0.50 31.90
N LYS A 250 -4.81 -0.95 31.52
CA LYS A 250 -5.90 -1.25 32.44
C LYS A 250 -6.30 -2.71 32.33
N ARG A 251 -6.55 -3.32 33.48
CA ARG A 251 -7.13 -4.66 33.55
C ARG A 251 -8.64 -4.56 33.59
N LEU A 252 -9.31 -5.20 32.63
CA LEU A 252 -10.76 -5.26 32.51
C LEU A 252 -11.23 -6.60 33.08
N GLU A 253 -11.74 -6.61 34.30
CA GLU A 253 -12.19 -7.82 34.97
C GLU A 253 -13.45 -8.43 34.35
N ALA A 254 -14.26 -7.62 33.66
CA ALA A 254 -15.48 -8.05 32.98
C ALA A 254 -15.18 -8.92 31.71
N VAL A 255 -13.94 -8.99 31.23
CA VAL A 255 -13.58 -9.79 30.06
C VAL A 255 -13.33 -11.24 30.49
N PRO A 256 -14.10 -12.23 29.97
CA PRO A 256 -13.99 -13.63 30.41
C PRO A 256 -12.62 -14.26 30.14
N MET A 257 -12.00 -13.94 28.98
CA MET A 257 -10.72 -14.51 28.55
C MET A 257 -9.55 -13.70 29.12
N GLU A 258 -8.71 -14.34 29.91
CA GLU A 258 -7.58 -13.70 30.59
C GLU A 258 -6.60 -13.02 29.63
N ALA A 259 -6.37 -13.60 28.45
CA ALA A 259 -5.50 -13.04 27.42
C ALA A 259 -5.95 -11.65 26.91
N PHE A 260 -7.24 -11.32 27.01
CA PHE A 260 -7.82 -10.05 26.56
C PHE A 260 -8.17 -9.09 27.70
N ARG A 261 -7.89 -9.47 28.96
CA ARG A 261 -8.16 -8.61 30.13
C ARG A 261 -7.29 -7.39 30.20
N THR A 262 -6.09 -7.43 29.64
CA THR A 262 -5.13 -6.33 29.68
C THR A 262 -5.30 -5.46 28.46
N LEU A 263 -5.93 -4.30 28.65
CA LEU A 263 -6.10 -3.29 27.62
C LEU A 263 -5.01 -2.24 27.73
N TYR A 264 -4.18 -2.14 26.68
CA TYR A 264 -3.26 -1.02 26.47
C TYR A 264 -3.97 0.05 25.65
N PHE A 265 -3.84 1.31 26.03
CA PHE A 265 -4.29 2.42 25.21
C PHE A 265 -3.46 3.68 25.43
N ALA A 266 -3.35 4.49 24.38
CA ALA A 266 -2.80 5.83 24.41
C ALA A 266 -3.62 6.71 23.45
N LEU A 267 -3.74 8.01 23.74
CA LEU A 267 -4.50 8.95 22.92
C LEU A 267 -3.59 10.09 22.50
N TYR A 268 -3.62 10.41 21.21
CA TYR A 268 -2.84 11.47 20.62
C TYR A 268 -3.72 12.41 19.79
N LEU A 269 -3.43 13.69 19.86
CA LEU A 269 -3.96 14.71 18.96
C LEU A 269 -2.95 14.91 17.84
N ASN A 270 -3.39 14.86 16.59
CA ASN A 270 -2.57 15.02 15.41
C ASN A 270 -3.03 16.24 14.60
N LEU A 271 -2.18 17.23 14.44
CA LEU A 271 -2.35 18.32 13.47
C LEU A 271 -1.52 17.97 12.25
N PHE A 272 -2.06 18.16 11.08
CA PHE A 272 -1.38 17.74 9.87
C PHE A 272 -1.58 18.66 8.68
N ALA A 273 -0.62 18.63 7.77
CA ALA A 273 -0.68 19.23 6.46
C ALA A 273 0.02 18.32 5.44
N ASP A 274 -0.64 18.06 4.33
CA ASP A 274 -0.15 17.25 3.23
C ASP A 274 -0.15 18.06 1.95
N ALA A 275 0.80 17.78 1.06
CA ALA A 275 0.80 18.30 -0.31
C ALA A 275 1.28 17.21 -1.26
N GLY A 276 0.71 17.16 -2.45
CA GLY A 276 1.10 16.20 -3.48
C GLY A 276 0.75 16.67 -4.88
N ARG A 277 1.40 16.04 -5.85
CA ARG A 277 1.12 16.24 -7.27
C ARG A 277 1.31 14.92 -8.00
N VAL A 278 0.44 14.65 -8.94
CA VAL A 278 0.58 13.53 -9.89
C VAL A 278 0.74 14.12 -11.29
N GLN A 279 1.67 13.58 -12.05
CA GLN A 279 1.81 13.86 -13.47
C GLN A 279 1.21 12.71 -14.25
N ASP A 280 0.30 13.05 -15.19
CA ASP A 280 -0.41 12.09 -16.04
C ASP A 280 -0.39 12.58 -17.48
N SER A 281 0.36 11.91 -18.35
CA SER A 281 0.42 12.28 -19.76
C SER A 281 -0.76 11.74 -20.57
N ARG A 282 -1.51 10.79 -20.06
CA ARG A 282 -2.53 10.04 -20.83
C ARG A 282 -3.95 10.47 -20.53
N TYR A 283 -4.31 10.63 -19.25
CA TYR A 283 -5.68 10.85 -18.82
C TYR A 283 -5.91 12.24 -18.18
N ALA A 284 -4.90 13.13 -18.18
CA ALA A 284 -5.01 14.47 -17.58
C ALA A 284 -6.17 15.28 -18.14
N GLY A 285 -6.51 15.13 -19.41
CA GLY A 285 -7.64 15.85 -20.02
C GLY A 285 -9.03 15.45 -19.50
N GLN A 286 -9.13 14.32 -18.78
CA GLN A 286 -10.38 13.81 -18.20
C GLN A 286 -10.43 13.96 -16.69
N ASN A 287 -9.29 14.36 -16.05
CA ASN A 287 -9.10 14.33 -14.61
C ASN A 287 -8.53 15.67 -14.14
N PHE A 288 -9.36 16.47 -13.49
CA PHE A 288 -9.05 17.86 -13.14
C PHE A 288 -7.95 18.00 -12.05
N LEU A 289 -7.67 16.95 -11.27
CA LEU A 289 -6.58 16.93 -10.28
C LEU A 289 -5.24 16.47 -10.86
N ALA A 290 -5.24 15.91 -12.07
CA ALA A 290 -4.00 15.56 -12.74
C ALA A 290 -3.19 16.84 -13.06
N ASP A 291 -1.88 16.76 -12.92
CA ASP A 291 -0.95 17.88 -13.13
C ASP A 291 -1.16 19.10 -12.22
N GLN A 292 -2.01 18.99 -11.20
CA GLN A 292 -2.27 20.03 -10.23
C GLN A 292 -1.61 19.74 -8.88
N TRP A 293 -1.25 20.80 -8.15
CA TRP A 293 -0.87 20.67 -6.75
C TRP A 293 -2.13 20.51 -5.88
N MET A 294 -2.18 19.43 -5.15
CA MET A 294 -3.19 19.17 -4.13
C MET A 294 -2.61 19.50 -2.76
N SER A 295 -3.40 20.09 -1.89
CA SER A 295 -3.04 20.27 -0.49
C SER A 295 -4.25 20.00 0.42
N GLY A 296 -3.97 19.38 1.55
CA GLY A 296 -4.97 19.09 2.56
C GLY A 296 -4.38 19.24 3.95
N TYR A 297 -5.17 19.74 4.88
CA TYR A 297 -4.77 19.91 6.27
C TYR A 297 -5.93 19.61 7.21
N GLY A 298 -5.63 19.41 8.46
CA GLY A 298 -6.66 19.05 9.41
C GLY A 298 -6.16 18.70 10.78
N ILE A 299 -7.10 18.16 11.55
CA ILE A 299 -6.90 17.71 12.92
C ILE A 299 -7.43 16.29 13.05
N GLY A 300 -6.72 15.45 13.79
CA GLY A 300 -7.11 14.06 14.04
C GLY A 300 -6.90 13.63 15.48
N LEU A 301 -7.62 12.60 15.88
CA LEU A 301 -7.39 11.88 17.13
C LEU A 301 -6.97 10.46 16.81
N ASP A 302 -5.83 10.05 17.35
CA ASP A 302 -5.27 8.71 17.18
C ASP A 302 -5.41 7.94 18.51
N LEU A 303 -6.26 6.93 18.55
CA LEU A 303 -6.35 5.97 19.63
C LEU A 303 -5.48 4.77 19.30
N VAL A 304 -4.36 4.63 20.00
CA VAL A 304 -3.49 3.45 19.92
C VAL A 304 -3.92 2.46 20.96
N SER A 305 -4.25 1.23 20.54
CA SER A 305 -4.77 0.19 21.42
C SER A 305 -3.88 -1.06 21.40
N SER A 306 -4.27 -2.06 22.19
CA SER A 306 -3.66 -3.40 22.20
C SER A 306 -3.65 -4.01 20.79
N TYR A 307 -2.75 -4.97 20.57
CA TYR A 307 -2.64 -5.71 19.29
C TYR A 307 -2.31 -4.84 18.08
N ASP A 308 -1.55 -3.76 18.33
CA ASP A 308 -1.05 -2.91 17.25
C ASP A 308 -2.14 -2.20 16.44
N GLN A 309 -3.31 -2.01 17.06
CA GLN A 309 -4.44 -1.33 16.42
C GLN A 309 -4.38 0.17 16.67
N VAL A 310 -4.52 0.94 15.60
CA VAL A 310 -4.66 2.39 15.67
C VAL A 310 -5.97 2.80 15.00
N LEU A 311 -6.84 3.39 15.78
CA LEU A 311 -8.05 4.03 15.31
C LEU A 311 -7.77 5.53 15.17
N ARG A 312 -7.89 6.04 13.96
CA ARG A 312 -7.70 7.45 13.65
C ARG A 312 -8.99 8.06 13.17
N THR A 313 -9.39 9.16 13.79
CA THR A 313 -10.48 10.02 13.31
C THR A 313 -9.88 11.34 12.84
N GLU A 314 -10.24 11.81 11.65
CA GLU A 314 -9.70 13.03 11.06
C GLU A 314 -10.81 13.94 10.56
N LEU A 315 -10.67 15.24 10.85
CA LEU A 315 -11.40 16.32 10.22
C LEU A 315 -10.44 17.01 9.27
N THR A 316 -10.79 17.08 7.99
CA THR A 316 -9.92 17.57 6.93
C THR A 316 -10.57 18.73 6.18
N LEU A 317 -9.70 19.58 5.63
CA LEU A 317 -10.05 20.59 4.63
C LEU A 317 -9.03 20.49 3.49
N ASN A 318 -9.49 20.46 2.24
CA ASN A 318 -8.63 20.42 1.06
C ASN A 318 -8.64 21.75 0.29
N ALA A 319 -7.75 21.86 -0.71
CA ALA A 319 -7.65 23.07 -1.53
C ALA A 319 -8.88 23.31 -2.44
N LEU A 320 -9.76 22.34 -2.61
CA LEU A 320 -11.06 22.51 -3.30
C LEU A 320 -12.12 23.17 -2.39
N GLY A 321 -11.80 23.42 -1.11
CA GLY A 321 -12.75 23.91 -0.11
C GLY A 321 -13.64 22.84 0.49
N GLU A 322 -13.39 21.57 0.20
CA GLU A 322 -14.18 20.47 0.71
C GLU A 322 -13.75 20.10 2.14
N ARG A 323 -14.73 19.75 2.95
CA ARG A 323 -14.53 19.29 4.32
C ARG A 323 -14.88 17.82 4.43
N GLY A 324 -14.03 17.05 5.10
CA GLY A 324 -14.24 15.62 5.31
C GLY A 324 -14.11 15.20 6.76
N PHE A 325 -14.87 14.18 7.15
CA PHE A 325 -14.66 13.41 8.35
C PHE A 325 -14.31 11.99 7.94
N PHE A 326 -13.14 11.51 8.37
CA PHE A 326 -12.65 10.19 7.99
C PHE A 326 -12.30 9.36 9.21
N LEU A 327 -12.54 8.06 9.08
CA LEU A 327 -12.21 7.06 10.08
C LEU A 327 -11.26 6.05 9.46
N HIS A 328 -10.07 5.92 10.02
CA HIS A 328 -9.05 5.01 9.52
C HIS A 328 -8.64 4.00 10.59
N PHE A 329 -8.55 2.74 10.17
CA PHE A 329 -7.90 1.67 10.94
C PHE A 329 -6.55 1.41 10.27
N THR A 330 -5.52 2.11 10.68
CA THR A 330 -4.23 2.05 9.98
C THR A 330 -3.04 2.18 10.91
N GLN A 331 -1.87 1.84 10.37
CA GLN A 331 -0.62 2.29 10.94
C GLN A 331 -0.46 3.78 10.58
N PRO A 332 -0.32 4.67 11.56
CA PRO A 332 -0.10 6.08 11.31
C PRO A 332 1.29 6.31 10.73
N PHE A 333 1.39 7.19 9.76
CA PHE A 333 2.60 7.72 9.09
C PHE A 333 3.21 6.84 8.01
#